data_e3e445cdbbcc6aa5e613e91808b8b85d
#
_entry.id   e3e445cdbbcc6aa5e613e91808b8b85d
#
_cell.length_a   1.000
_cell.length_b   1.000
_cell.length_c   1.000
_cell.angle_alpha   90.00
_cell.angle_beta   90.00
_cell.angle_gamma   90.00
#
_symmetry.space_group_name_H-M   'P 1'
#
loop_
_entity.id
_entity.type
_entity.pdbx_description
1 polymer ?
#
loop_
_entity_poly.entity_id
_entity_poly.type
_entity_poly.pdbx_seq_one_letter_code
_entity_poly.pdbx_strand_id
1 'polypeptide(L)'
;MYVVRPVELADIAALEALAAVPMPGVHTLPKTREKILAMIERSIASFAAHVDIPSEEAYLLVLESLADKTIVGTAAIFAAAGSNGTYFSFRNDVIQQVSRDLNISHSVHALTLCSELTGYSQLSSFYVGQREYGTPEAALLSRARLMFAVLAPHRFSDRFFVPLAGVTDGDGGSPFWDALGRKFFQMDFLDAERVIGGARNRTLIVELMPHYPVYVPLLPGDAQAAMGQIHPSGELAFNLLTAEGFEADDYIDIFDGGPILQAHKNSLRTFSGALQRRVSTAPETPDRGREPQLRYAVSSGAEHNFRAVITHCASLESQVTAALPADVLEALQVADGDTVICVRL
;
A
#
# COMPACT_ATOMS: atom_id res chain seq x y z
N MET A 1 -22.98 -1.05 6.47
CA MET A 1 -22.18 -1.66 5.39
C MET A 1 -21.24 -0.60 4.81
N TYR A 2 -20.04 -1.00 4.40
CA TYR A 2 -19.06 -0.15 3.74
C TYR A 2 -18.76 -0.68 2.34
N VAL A 3 -18.41 0.22 1.42
CA VAL A 3 -17.95 -0.12 0.08
C VAL A 3 -16.61 0.56 -0.20
N VAL A 4 -15.69 -0.17 -0.82
CA VAL A 4 -14.49 0.42 -1.42
C VAL A 4 -14.79 0.68 -2.89
N ARG A 5 -14.54 1.92 -3.34
CA ARG A 5 -14.75 2.36 -4.73
C ARG A 5 -13.64 3.32 -5.19
N PRO A 6 -13.48 3.54 -6.49
CA PRO A 6 -12.69 4.65 -6.99
C PRO A 6 -13.12 6.00 -6.43
N VAL A 7 -12.15 6.89 -6.26
CA VAL A 7 -12.42 8.28 -5.86
C VAL A 7 -13.15 9.03 -6.95
N GLU A 8 -14.01 9.96 -6.55
CA GLU A 8 -14.75 10.87 -7.43
C GLU A 8 -14.44 12.34 -7.11
N LEU A 9 -14.72 13.26 -8.03
CA LEU A 9 -14.51 14.69 -7.79
C LEU A 9 -15.31 15.21 -6.60
N ALA A 10 -16.48 14.61 -6.33
CA ALA A 10 -17.32 14.96 -5.19
C ALA A 10 -16.64 14.68 -3.83
N ASP A 11 -15.65 13.78 -3.78
CA ASP A 11 -14.99 13.37 -2.54
C ASP A 11 -13.95 14.39 -2.04
N ILE A 12 -13.64 15.45 -2.80
CA ILE A 12 -12.55 16.40 -2.48
C ILE A 12 -12.66 16.95 -1.05
N ALA A 13 -13.84 17.35 -0.61
CA ALA A 13 -14.05 17.92 0.73
C ALA A 13 -13.81 16.89 1.84
N ALA A 14 -14.21 15.63 1.60
CA ALA A 14 -13.97 14.54 2.54
C ALA A 14 -12.48 14.22 2.63
N LEU A 15 -11.75 14.20 1.50
CA LEU A 15 -10.30 13.98 1.47
C LEU A 15 -9.53 15.11 2.13
N GLU A 16 -9.96 16.38 1.98
CA GLU A 16 -9.39 17.52 2.70
C GLU A 16 -9.55 17.33 4.23
N ALA A 17 -10.72 16.90 4.67
CA ALA A 17 -10.96 16.63 6.08
C ALA A 17 -10.09 15.48 6.63
N LEU A 18 -9.91 14.40 5.86
CA LEU A 18 -9.01 13.31 6.24
C LEU A 18 -7.54 13.77 6.27
N ALA A 19 -7.10 14.58 5.30
CA ALA A 19 -5.74 15.10 5.22
C ALA A 19 -5.41 16.11 6.34
N ALA A 20 -6.44 16.75 6.93
CA ALA A 20 -6.29 17.69 8.03
C ALA A 20 -6.05 17.00 9.39
N VAL A 21 -6.34 15.69 9.50
CA VAL A 21 -6.10 14.94 10.74
C VAL A 21 -4.59 14.86 11.00
N PRO A 22 -4.10 15.38 12.12
CA PRO A 22 -2.68 15.30 12.44
C PRO A 22 -2.31 13.86 12.73
N MET A 23 -1.47 13.30 11.87
CA MET A 23 -0.84 11.99 12.10
C MET A 23 0.67 12.20 12.16
N PRO A 24 1.32 11.81 13.26
CA PRO A 24 2.78 11.82 13.34
C PRO A 24 3.36 10.80 12.36
N GLY A 25 4.39 11.19 11.61
CA GLY A 25 5.27 10.28 10.89
C GLY A 25 4.93 9.96 9.44
N VAL A 26 3.67 10.05 8.96
CA VAL A 26 3.38 9.82 7.54
C VAL A 26 2.18 10.62 7.05
N HIS A 27 2.43 11.50 6.11
CA HIS A 27 1.37 12.15 5.35
C HIS A 27 1.07 11.35 4.08
N THR A 28 0.12 10.43 4.17
CA THR A 28 -0.30 9.62 3.04
C THR A 28 -1.13 10.39 2.01
N LEU A 29 -1.76 11.51 2.43
CA LEU A 29 -2.52 12.41 1.57
C LEU A 29 -1.84 13.79 1.50
N PRO A 30 -1.86 14.45 0.32
CA PRO A 30 -1.41 15.83 0.19
C PRO A 30 -2.19 16.76 1.12
N LYS A 31 -1.52 17.81 1.65
CA LYS A 31 -2.16 18.76 2.58
C LYS A 31 -2.88 19.92 1.90
N THR A 32 -2.67 20.13 0.60
CA THR A 32 -3.29 21.27 -0.12
C THR A 32 -4.37 20.78 -1.06
N ARG A 33 -5.47 21.56 -1.14
CA ARG A 33 -6.61 21.28 -2.02
C ARG A 33 -6.18 21.04 -3.47
N GLU A 34 -5.25 21.84 -3.99
CA GLU A 34 -4.76 21.70 -5.36
C GLU A 34 -4.09 20.33 -5.61
N LYS A 35 -3.26 19.88 -4.67
CA LYS A 35 -2.60 18.58 -4.78
C LYS A 35 -3.58 17.42 -4.60
N ILE A 36 -4.60 17.57 -3.73
CA ILE A 36 -5.67 16.58 -3.57
C ILE A 36 -6.48 16.50 -4.86
N LEU A 37 -6.86 17.65 -5.44
CA LEU A 37 -7.58 17.68 -6.72
C LEU A 37 -6.77 17.01 -7.83
N ALA A 38 -5.51 17.36 -7.99
CA ALA A 38 -4.62 16.76 -8.99
C ALA A 38 -4.51 15.22 -8.81
N MET A 39 -4.48 14.73 -7.56
CA MET A 39 -4.48 13.30 -7.26
C MET A 39 -5.80 12.62 -7.65
N ILE A 40 -6.94 13.26 -7.40
CA ILE A 40 -8.27 12.76 -7.81
C ILE A 40 -8.37 12.72 -9.33
N GLU A 41 -8.03 13.81 -10.01
CA GLU A 41 -8.09 13.91 -11.49
C GLU A 41 -7.19 12.86 -12.15
N ARG A 42 -5.98 12.68 -11.63
CA ARG A 42 -5.07 11.63 -12.10
C ARG A 42 -5.67 10.24 -11.93
N SER A 43 -6.31 9.97 -10.79
CA SER A 43 -6.95 8.68 -10.53
C SER A 43 -8.10 8.43 -11.50
N ILE A 44 -8.98 9.41 -11.70
CA ILE A 44 -10.10 9.31 -12.65
C ILE A 44 -9.58 9.04 -14.06
N ALA A 45 -8.58 9.79 -14.50
CA ALA A 45 -7.95 9.58 -15.82
C ALA A 45 -7.33 8.18 -15.94
N SER A 46 -6.68 7.69 -14.87
CA SER A 46 -6.07 6.36 -14.84
C SER A 46 -7.10 5.23 -14.96
N PHE A 47 -8.24 5.34 -14.27
CA PHE A 47 -9.33 4.37 -14.40
C PHE A 47 -9.96 4.35 -15.79
N ALA A 48 -10.02 5.51 -16.46
CA ALA A 48 -10.57 5.64 -17.81
C ALA A 48 -9.58 5.27 -18.92
N ALA A 49 -8.29 5.21 -18.62
CA ALA A 49 -7.24 4.96 -19.62
C ALA A 49 -7.27 3.51 -20.12
N HIS A 50 -7.00 3.35 -21.42
CA HIS A 50 -6.59 2.06 -21.95
C HIS A 50 -5.09 1.86 -21.68
N VAL A 51 -4.73 0.80 -20.97
CA VAL A 51 -3.37 0.54 -20.52
C VAL A 51 -2.86 -0.73 -21.15
N ASP A 52 -1.81 -0.62 -21.96
CA ASP A 52 -1.10 -1.75 -22.53
C ASP A 52 0.10 -2.16 -21.66
N ILE A 53 0.80 -1.17 -21.11
CA ILE A 53 1.99 -1.36 -20.26
C ILE A 53 1.84 -0.44 -19.04
N PRO A 54 2.00 -0.96 -17.81
CA PRO A 54 1.96 -0.16 -16.59
C PRO A 54 2.98 1.01 -16.63
N SER A 55 2.53 2.23 -16.37
CA SER A 55 3.37 3.44 -16.46
C SER A 55 2.99 4.48 -15.40
N GLU A 56 2.26 5.50 -15.81
CA GLU A 56 1.96 6.68 -14.99
C GLU A 56 0.64 6.59 -14.20
N GLU A 57 -0.08 5.49 -14.35
CA GLU A 57 -1.40 5.35 -13.75
C GLU A 57 -1.31 5.28 -12.22
N ALA A 58 -2.24 5.96 -11.59
CA ALA A 58 -2.41 6.00 -10.14
C ALA A 58 -3.89 5.81 -9.79
N TYR A 59 -4.19 4.80 -9.03
CA TYR A 59 -5.57 4.41 -8.68
C TYR A 59 -5.79 4.70 -7.20
N LEU A 60 -6.64 5.70 -6.90
CA LEU A 60 -7.05 6.05 -5.55
C LEU A 60 -8.42 5.47 -5.26
N LEU A 61 -8.49 4.68 -4.21
CA LEU A 61 -9.71 4.08 -3.67
C LEU A 61 -10.11 4.78 -2.39
N VAL A 62 -11.40 4.86 -2.13
CA VAL A 62 -11.99 5.37 -0.90
C VAL A 62 -12.84 4.29 -0.24
N LEU A 63 -12.90 4.31 1.09
CA LEU A 63 -13.82 3.51 1.90
C LEU A 63 -15.01 4.38 2.29
N GLU A 64 -16.16 4.09 1.72
CA GLU A 64 -17.41 4.82 1.94
C GLU A 64 -18.34 4.03 2.86
N SER A 65 -18.88 4.69 3.87
CA SER A 65 -20.00 4.17 4.65
C SER A 65 -21.30 4.36 3.88
N LEU A 66 -21.99 3.28 3.56
CA LEU A 66 -23.26 3.35 2.81
C LEU A 66 -24.42 3.93 3.63
N ALA A 67 -24.30 3.99 4.96
CA ALA A 67 -25.33 4.49 5.84
C ALA A 67 -25.51 6.01 5.78
N ASP A 68 -24.37 6.73 5.74
CA ASP A 68 -24.32 8.19 5.81
C ASP A 68 -23.49 8.83 4.68
N LYS A 69 -23.01 8.03 3.75
CA LYS A 69 -22.21 8.45 2.58
C LYS A 69 -20.88 9.14 2.97
N THR A 70 -20.38 8.88 4.18
CA THR A 70 -19.12 9.45 4.62
C THR A 70 -17.93 8.63 4.12
N ILE A 71 -16.86 9.33 3.71
CA ILE A 71 -15.57 8.71 3.39
C ILE A 71 -14.76 8.60 4.67
N VAL A 72 -14.40 7.38 5.04
CA VAL A 72 -13.71 7.06 6.31
C VAL A 72 -12.30 6.52 6.11
N GLY A 73 -11.87 6.31 4.88
CA GLY A 73 -10.52 5.83 4.59
C GLY A 73 -10.14 5.97 3.13
N THR A 74 -8.84 5.86 2.87
CA THR A 74 -8.23 5.92 1.53
C THR A 74 -7.18 4.85 1.36
N ALA A 75 -6.96 4.40 0.13
CA ALA A 75 -5.84 3.56 -0.24
C ALA A 75 -5.51 3.74 -1.72
N ALA A 76 -4.24 3.79 -2.08
CA ALA A 76 -3.82 3.97 -3.46
C ALA A 76 -2.89 2.85 -3.93
N ILE A 77 -2.87 2.66 -5.24
CA ILE A 77 -1.90 1.81 -5.93
C ILE A 77 -1.42 2.53 -7.20
N PHE A 78 -0.10 2.64 -7.34
CA PHE A 78 0.54 3.16 -8.55
C PHE A 78 0.92 1.99 -9.45
N ALA A 79 0.66 2.12 -10.74
CA ALA A 79 1.02 1.11 -11.75
C ALA A 79 2.53 0.84 -11.75
N ALA A 80 3.33 1.89 -11.73
CA ALA A 80 4.78 1.83 -11.54
C ALA A 80 5.24 2.95 -10.59
N ALA A 81 6.17 2.64 -9.69
CA ALA A 81 6.73 3.63 -8.75
C ALA A 81 7.46 4.76 -9.46
N GLY A 82 8.05 4.47 -10.60
CA GLY A 82 8.75 5.44 -11.44
C GLY A 82 7.89 6.44 -12.19
N SER A 83 6.59 6.42 -12.01
CA SER A 83 5.63 7.30 -12.67
C SER A 83 5.90 8.81 -12.48
N ASN A 84 6.57 9.19 -11.40
CA ASN A 84 6.97 10.58 -11.10
C ASN A 84 8.50 10.74 -11.03
N GLY A 85 9.25 9.86 -11.68
CA GLY A 85 10.71 9.80 -11.64
C GLY A 85 11.22 8.50 -11.01
N THR A 86 12.54 8.34 -11.03
CA THR A 86 13.20 7.16 -10.45
C THR A 86 12.90 7.05 -8.95
N TYR A 87 12.46 5.89 -8.50
CA TYR A 87 12.30 5.60 -7.07
C TYR A 87 13.60 5.09 -6.50
N PHE A 88 14.11 5.73 -5.45
CA PHE A 88 15.35 5.35 -4.77
C PHE A 88 15.07 4.71 -3.42
N SER A 89 15.87 3.70 -3.10
CA SER A 89 15.89 3.02 -1.80
C SER A 89 17.32 2.63 -1.44
N PHE A 90 17.58 2.35 -0.17
CA PHE A 90 18.77 1.62 0.21
C PHE A 90 18.46 0.12 0.24
N ARG A 91 19.32 -0.68 -0.43
CA ARG A 91 19.32 -2.12 -0.24
C ARG A 91 20.32 -2.46 0.86
N ASN A 92 19.92 -3.31 1.80
CA ASN A 92 20.73 -3.78 2.90
C ASN A 92 21.50 -5.05 2.49
N ASP A 93 22.67 -4.88 1.90
CA ASP A 93 23.51 -5.96 1.43
C ASP A 93 24.31 -6.59 2.57
N VAL A 94 24.47 -7.91 2.54
CA VAL A 94 25.33 -8.65 3.46
C VAL A 94 26.67 -8.97 2.79
N ILE A 95 27.74 -8.36 3.30
CA ILE A 95 29.10 -8.54 2.78
C ILE A 95 29.86 -9.50 3.70
N GLN A 96 30.35 -10.63 3.14
CA GLN A 96 31.19 -11.56 3.86
C GLN A 96 32.65 -11.06 3.86
N GLN A 97 33.24 -10.92 5.06
CA GLN A 97 34.64 -10.58 5.24
C GLN A 97 35.39 -11.78 5.80
N VAL A 98 36.43 -12.23 5.10
CA VAL A 98 37.23 -13.40 5.48
C VAL A 98 38.70 -13.06 5.44
N SER A 99 39.43 -13.28 6.56
CA SER A 99 40.85 -13.23 6.64
C SER A 99 41.37 -14.61 7.10
N ARG A 100 42.11 -15.30 6.23
CA ARG A 100 42.70 -16.62 6.56
C ARG A 100 43.83 -16.48 7.56
N ASP A 101 44.65 -15.42 7.44
CA ASP A 101 45.80 -15.18 8.29
C ASP A 101 45.42 -14.88 9.73
N LEU A 102 44.27 -14.18 9.93
CA LEU A 102 43.72 -13.82 11.25
C LEU A 102 42.69 -14.83 11.75
N ASN A 103 42.33 -15.82 10.93
CA ASN A 103 41.23 -16.75 11.19
C ASN A 103 39.91 -16.02 11.56
N ILE A 104 39.62 -14.93 10.85
CA ILE A 104 38.41 -14.12 11.05
C ILE A 104 37.47 -14.36 9.88
N SER A 105 36.17 -14.65 10.20
CA SER A 105 35.09 -14.69 9.23
C SER A 105 33.86 -14.07 9.87
N HIS A 106 33.35 -13.00 9.30
CA HIS A 106 32.13 -12.35 9.77
C HIS A 106 31.35 -11.68 8.62
N SER A 107 30.07 -11.46 8.84
CA SER A 107 29.17 -10.74 7.92
C SER A 107 29.03 -9.29 8.36
N VAL A 108 29.06 -8.39 7.41
CA VAL A 108 28.86 -6.96 7.64
C VAL A 108 27.72 -6.47 6.76
N HIS A 109 26.78 -5.74 7.33
CA HIS A 109 25.72 -5.09 6.59
C HIS A 109 26.21 -3.77 5.96
N ALA A 110 25.79 -3.52 4.72
CA ALA A 110 26.09 -2.29 4.00
C ALA A 110 24.85 -1.81 3.22
N LEU A 111 24.58 -0.52 3.29
CA LEU A 111 23.50 0.13 2.57
C LEU A 111 23.99 0.57 1.20
N THR A 112 23.38 0.04 0.15
CA THR A 112 23.67 0.40 -1.24
C THR A 112 22.49 1.17 -1.82
N LEU A 113 22.73 2.42 -2.27
CA LEU A 113 21.71 3.20 -2.96
C LEU A 113 21.35 2.51 -4.28
N CYS A 114 20.08 2.24 -4.49
CA CYS A 114 19.57 1.55 -5.67
C CYS A 114 18.24 2.12 -6.16
N SER A 115 17.85 1.72 -7.36
CA SER A 115 16.59 2.15 -8.00
C SER A 115 15.78 0.98 -8.56
N GLU A 116 16.01 -0.21 -8.04
CA GLU A 116 15.42 -1.46 -8.54
C GLU A 116 13.90 -1.49 -8.43
N LEU A 117 13.33 -0.80 -7.42
CA LEU A 117 11.89 -0.73 -7.18
C LEU A 117 11.14 0.18 -8.17
N THR A 118 11.83 0.92 -9.03
CA THR A 118 11.24 1.88 -9.97
C THR A 118 10.17 1.25 -10.87
N GLY A 119 10.39 0.02 -11.34
CA GLY A 119 9.46 -0.69 -12.22
C GLY A 119 8.38 -1.50 -11.50
N TYR A 120 8.37 -1.50 -10.15
CA TYR A 120 7.40 -2.27 -9.38
C TYR A 120 6.14 -1.43 -9.12
N SER A 121 5.00 -2.09 -8.96
CA SER A 121 3.77 -1.44 -8.51
C SER A 121 3.86 -1.07 -7.04
N GLN A 122 3.50 0.18 -6.70
CA GLN A 122 3.62 0.69 -5.34
C GLN A 122 2.24 0.83 -4.69
N LEU A 123 2.05 0.23 -3.52
CA LEU A 123 0.91 0.53 -2.66
C LEU A 123 1.23 1.76 -1.79
N SER A 124 0.25 2.65 -1.62
CA SER A 124 0.42 3.92 -0.91
C SER A 124 -0.90 4.40 -0.32
N SER A 125 -0.87 5.55 0.33
CA SER A 125 -2.03 6.34 0.79
C SER A 125 -3.06 5.54 1.58
N PHE A 126 -2.60 4.52 2.33
CA PHE A 126 -3.47 3.75 3.20
C PHE A 126 -3.74 4.53 4.48
N TYR A 127 -4.99 4.88 4.68
CA TYR A 127 -5.50 5.53 5.88
C TYR A 127 -6.91 5.05 6.19
N VAL A 128 -7.21 4.85 7.45
CA VAL A 128 -8.57 4.62 7.97
C VAL A 128 -8.81 5.47 9.21
N GLY A 129 -10.03 5.91 9.39
CA GLY A 129 -10.46 6.63 10.59
C GLY A 129 -10.28 5.78 11.85
N GLN A 130 -10.21 6.44 13.02
CA GLN A 130 -10.00 5.71 14.29
C GLN A 130 -11.10 4.68 14.59
N ARG A 131 -12.33 4.96 14.17
CA ARG A 131 -13.45 4.05 14.37
C ARG A 131 -13.32 2.76 13.58
N GLU A 132 -12.71 2.82 12.40
CA GLU A 132 -12.49 1.69 11.47
C GLU A 132 -11.12 1.03 11.71
N TYR A 133 -10.28 1.60 12.58
CA TYR A 133 -8.95 1.06 12.88
C TYR A 133 -9.04 -0.34 13.49
N GLY A 134 -8.33 -1.31 12.87
CA GLY A 134 -8.32 -2.71 13.31
C GLY A 134 -9.59 -3.49 12.98
N THR A 135 -10.55 -2.91 12.25
CA THR A 135 -11.77 -3.58 11.83
C THR A 135 -11.59 -4.35 10.51
N PRO A 136 -12.52 -5.25 10.15
CA PRO A 136 -12.51 -5.91 8.85
C PRO A 136 -12.55 -4.94 7.67
N GLU A 137 -13.14 -3.77 7.84
CA GLU A 137 -13.24 -2.73 6.81
C GLU A 137 -11.86 -2.13 6.47
N ALA A 138 -10.98 -1.98 7.46
CA ALA A 138 -9.58 -1.60 7.22
C ALA A 138 -8.85 -2.67 6.40
N ALA A 139 -9.07 -3.95 6.71
CA ALA A 139 -8.52 -5.06 5.93
C ALA A 139 -9.09 -5.11 4.50
N LEU A 140 -10.40 -4.84 4.33
CA LEU A 140 -11.04 -4.71 3.02
C LEU A 140 -10.36 -3.61 2.19
N LEU A 141 -10.21 -2.41 2.76
CA LEU A 141 -9.60 -1.27 2.06
C LEU A 141 -8.16 -1.57 1.63
N SER A 142 -7.36 -2.16 2.52
CA SER A 142 -5.99 -2.58 2.19
C SER A 142 -5.97 -3.59 1.05
N ARG A 143 -6.81 -4.61 1.12
CA ARG A 143 -6.89 -5.72 0.16
C ARG A 143 -7.54 -5.32 -1.17
N ALA A 144 -8.45 -4.36 -1.18
CA ALA A 144 -9.15 -3.90 -2.38
C ALA A 144 -8.18 -3.44 -3.47
N ARG A 145 -7.01 -2.86 -3.13
CA ARG A 145 -5.97 -2.53 -4.10
C ARG A 145 -5.47 -3.75 -4.86
N LEU A 146 -5.25 -4.86 -4.16
CA LEU A 146 -4.80 -6.11 -4.76
C LEU A 146 -5.93 -6.84 -5.50
N MET A 147 -7.18 -6.75 -4.99
CA MET A 147 -8.35 -7.29 -5.70
C MET A 147 -8.56 -6.56 -7.04
N PHE A 148 -8.34 -5.25 -7.08
CA PHE A 148 -8.33 -4.49 -8.33
C PHE A 148 -7.22 -4.97 -9.28
N ALA A 149 -6.01 -5.23 -8.74
CA ALA A 149 -4.92 -5.79 -9.55
C ALA A 149 -5.20 -7.21 -10.06
N VAL A 150 -5.96 -8.03 -9.32
CA VAL A 150 -6.44 -9.34 -9.82
C VAL A 150 -7.42 -9.18 -10.98
N LEU A 151 -8.33 -8.21 -10.91
CA LEU A 151 -9.32 -7.94 -11.96
C LEU A 151 -8.71 -7.29 -13.21
N ALA A 152 -7.66 -6.49 -13.06
CA ALA A 152 -6.99 -5.76 -14.13
C ALA A 152 -5.46 -5.99 -14.13
N PRO A 153 -4.99 -7.24 -14.28
CA PRO A 153 -3.56 -7.58 -14.08
C PRO A 153 -2.62 -6.90 -15.07
N HIS A 154 -3.09 -6.54 -16.25
CA HIS A 154 -2.30 -5.83 -17.28
C HIS A 154 -1.91 -4.40 -16.85
N ARG A 155 -2.56 -3.83 -15.83
CA ARG A 155 -2.30 -2.49 -15.31
C ARG A 155 -1.17 -2.44 -14.28
N PHE A 156 -0.60 -3.59 -13.90
CA PHE A 156 0.34 -3.68 -12.79
C PHE A 156 1.54 -4.56 -13.11
N SER A 157 2.64 -4.31 -12.40
CA SER A 157 3.81 -5.19 -12.38
C SER A 157 3.51 -6.49 -11.65
N ASP A 158 4.31 -7.53 -11.91
CA ASP A 158 4.25 -8.78 -11.15
C ASP A 158 4.80 -8.65 -9.72
N ARG A 159 5.50 -7.55 -9.44
CA ARG A 159 6.09 -7.24 -8.13
C ARG A 159 5.45 -5.99 -7.56
N PHE A 160 5.14 -6.08 -6.27
CA PHE A 160 4.56 -4.99 -5.49
C PHE A 160 5.47 -4.62 -4.34
N PHE A 161 5.46 -3.36 -3.94
CA PHE A 161 6.13 -2.93 -2.72
C PHE A 161 5.35 -1.83 -2.01
N VAL A 162 5.67 -1.64 -0.74
CA VAL A 162 5.04 -0.65 0.14
C VAL A 162 6.11 -0.03 1.03
N PRO A 163 6.46 1.25 0.89
CA PRO A 163 7.25 1.93 1.90
C PRO A 163 6.38 2.24 3.12
N LEU A 164 6.88 1.91 4.30
CA LEU A 164 6.27 2.29 5.57
C LEU A 164 7.18 3.29 6.27
N ALA A 165 6.57 4.23 7.00
CA ALA A 165 7.32 5.21 7.75
C ALA A 165 8.23 4.56 8.77
N GLY A 166 9.44 5.07 8.86
CA GLY A 166 10.42 4.74 9.88
C GLY A 166 10.17 5.45 11.19
N VAL A 167 10.93 5.08 12.21
CA VAL A 167 10.85 5.68 13.54
C VAL A 167 11.33 7.14 13.51
N THR A 168 10.52 8.02 14.10
CA THR A 168 10.90 9.41 14.38
C THR A 168 10.96 9.64 15.89
N ASP A 169 11.74 10.63 16.34
CA ASP A 169 11.79 11.07 17.72
C ASP A 169 10.57 11.92 18.11
N GLY A 170 10.51 12.37 19.35
CA GLY A 170 9.39 13.17 19.87
C GLY A 170 9.21 14.54 19.19
N ASP A 171 10.23 15.05 18.54
CA ASP A 171 10.24 16.32 17.80
C ASP A 171 10.01 16.10 16.28
N GLY A 172 9.84 14.85 15.86
CA GLY A 172 9.63 14.45 14.47
C GLY A 172 10.92 14.32 13.66
N GLY A 173 12.10 14.31 14.30
CA GLY A 173 13.39 14.04 13.68
C GLY A 173 13.59 12.55 13.41
N SER A 174 14.41 12.21 12.41
CA SER A 174 14.78 10.83 12.12
C SER A 174 16.22 10.55 12.53
N PRO A 175 16.47 9.60 13.48
CA PRO A 175 17.84 9.20 13.83
C PRO A 175 18.64 8.69 12.64
N PHE A 176 17.97 8.01 11.70
CA PHE A 176 18.59 7.54 10.48
C PHE A 176 19.00 8.70 9.55
N TRP A 177 18.10 9.68 9.35
CA TRP A 177 18.41 10.87 8.57
C TRP A 177 19.58 11.66 9.16
N ASP A 178 19.59 11.89 10.46
CA ASP A 178 20.64 12.62 11.14
C ASP A 178 22.02 11.94 11.04
N ALA A 179 22.01 10.61 11.07
CA ALA A 179 23.25 9.83 10.91
C ALA A 179 23.80 9.81 9.49
N LEU A 180 22.93 9.88 8.48
CA LEU A 180 23.30 9.73 7.06
C LEU A 180 22.90 10.92 6.21
N GLY A 181 21.62 11.11 5.90
CA GLY A 181 21.15 12.11 4.95
C GLY A 181 21.54 13.52 5.30
N ARG A 182 21.38 13.93 6.56
CA ARG A 182 21.73 15.27 7.05
C ARG A 182 23.17 15.68 6.75
N LYS A 183 24.12 14.72 6.75
CA LYS A 183 25.52 15.00 6.48
C LYS A 183 25.78 15.42 5.04
N PHE A 184 24.96 14.98 4.11
CA PHE A 184 25.08 15.27 2.68
C PHE A 184 24.17 16.42 2.25
N PHE A 185 22.96 16.50 2.77
CA PHE A 185 21.97 17.51 2.41
C PHE A 185 22.06 18.78 3.26
N GLN A 186 22.72 18.73 4.45
CA GLN A 186 22.87 19.84 5.39
C GLN A 186 21.54 20.48 5.80
N MET A 187 20.47 19.69 5.90
CA MET A 187 19.15 20.13 6.32
C MET A 187 18.51 19.11 7.26
N ASP A 188 17.56 19.55 8.07
CA ASP A 188 16.82 18.69 8.95
C ASP A 188 15.85 17.77 8.20
N PHE A 189 15.44 16.67 8.85
CA PHE A 189 14.55 15.68 8.24
C PHE A 189 13.24 16.27 7.72
N LEU A 190 12.57 17.10 8.53
CA LEU A 190 11.30 17.73 8.14
C LEU A 190 11.45 18.71 6.97
N ASP A 191 12.58 19.40 6.90
CA ASP A 191 12.87 20.30 5.77
C ASP A 191 13.20 19.50 4.51
N ALA A 192 13.96 18.41 4.64
CA ALA A 192 14.26 17.51 3.54
C ALA A 192 12.99 16.89 2.97
N GLU A 193 12.09 16.38 3.84
CA GLU A 193 10.81 15.83 3.42
C GLU A 193 9.96 16.85 2.67
N ARG A 194 9.93 18.11 3.14
CA ARG A 194 9.20 19.20 2.50
C ARG A 194 9.77 19.61 1.13
N VAL A 195 11.09 19.73 1.04
CA VAL A 195 11.79 20.23 -0.16
C VAL A 195 11.94 19.13 -1.22
N ILE A 196 12.32 17.93 -0.79
CA ILE A 196 12.63 16.82 -1.69
C ILE A 196 11.35 16.09 -2.13
N GLY A 197 10.28 16.15 -1.31
CA GLY A 197 9.00 15.53 -1.64
C GLY A 197 9.05 14.02 -1.65
N GLY A 198 9.89 13.42 -0.80
CA GLY A 198 10.12 11.97 -0.72
C GLY A 198 11.18 11.48 -1.72
N ALA A 199 11.35 10.15 -1.82
CA ALA A 199 12.39 9.46 -2.60
C ALA A 199 12.29 9.63 -4.14
N ARG A 200 11.61 10.66 -4.62
CA ARG A 200 11.29 10.88 -6.05
C ARG A 200 12.03 12.04 -6.70
N ASN A 201 12.66 12.92 -5.93
CA ASN A 201 13.47 14.00 -6.51
C ASN A 201 14.82 13.47 -6.97
N ARG A 202 14.86 12.89 -8.18
CA ARG A 202 16.04 12.26 -8.75
C ARG A 202 17.27 13.14 -8.73
N THR A 203 17.13 14.40 -9.10
CA THR A 203 18.27 15.31 -9.26
C THR A 203 19.01 15.48 -7.94
N LEU A 204 18.30 15.88 -6.87
CA LEU A 204 18.91 16.08 -5.56
C LEU A 204 19.45 14.77 -4.95
N ILE A 205 18.74 13.65 -5.14
CA ILE A 205 19.18 12.36 -4.60
C ILE A 205 20.45 11.90 -5.31
N VAL A 206 20.52 11.97 -6.64
CA VAL A 206 21.72 11.59 -7.41
C VAL A 206 22.90 12.51 -7.12
N GLU A 207 22.66 13.79 -6.88
CA GLU A 207 23.71 14.75 -6.61
C GLU A 207 24.28 14.66 -5.18
N LEU A 208 23.44 14.35 -4.19
CA LEU A 208 23.80 14.49 -2.79
C LEU A 208 23.87 13.18 -2.01
N MET A 209 23.08 12.13 -2.36
CA MET A 209 23.15 10.85 -1.64
C MET A 209 24.46 10.10 -1.92
N PRO A 210 24.99 9.36 -0.93
CA PRO A 210 26.22 8.59 -1.12
C PRO A 210 26.00 7.47 -2.16
N HIS A 211 26.87 7.44 -3.18
CA HIS A 211 26.86 6.43 -4.24
C HIS A 211 27.61 5.15 -3.88
N TYR A 212 28.50 5.20 -2.87
CA TYR A 212 29.24 4.04 -2.38
C TYR A 212 28.49 3.41 -1.21
N PRO A 213 28.62 2.08 -1.03
CA PRO A 213 28.01 1.39 0.09
C PRO A 213 28.39 2.00 1.43
N VAL A 214 27.41 2.23 2.29
CA VAL A 214 27.59 2.72 3.65
C VAL A 214 27.56 1.53 4.61
N TYR A 215 28.69 1.24 5.25
CA TYR A 215 28.75 0.13 6.20
C TYR A 215 27.96 0.45 7.46
N VAL A 216 26.96 -0.39 7.76
CA VAL A 216 26.03 -0.20 8.89
C VAL A 216 26.75 -0.07 10.24
N PRO A 217 27.83 -0.86 10.55
CA PRO A 217 28.55 -0.70 11.81
C PRO A 217 29.25 0.66 12.02
N LEU A 218 29.36 1.48 10.98
CA LEU A 218 29.91 2.84 11.06
C LEU A 218 28.84 3.89 11.42
N LEU A 219 27.57 3.55 11.37
CA LEU A 219 26.49 4.41 11.79
C LEU A 219 26.38 4.44 13.32
N PRO A 220 25.88 5.55 13.92
CA PRO A 220 25.55 5.62 15.34
C PRO A 220 24.53 4.52 15.74
N GLY A 221 24.59 4.09 17.00
CA GLY A 221 23.77 2.97 17.48
C GLY A 221 22.26 3.22 17.42
N ASP A 222 21.83 4.46 17.61
CA ASP A 222 20.43 4.89 17.48
C ASP A 222 19.93 4.80 16.04
N ALA A 223 20.77 5.19 15.08
CA ALA A 223 20.45 5.04 13.65
C ALA A 223 20.38 3.56 13.24
N GLN A 224 21.31 2.73 13.73
CA GLN A 224 21.27 1.28 13.50
C GLN A 224 19.99 0.66 14.09
N ALA A 225 19.57 1.10 15.29
CA ALA A 225 18.36 0.62 15.94
C ALA A 225 17.06 1.07 15.23
N ALA A 226 17.07 2.24 14.56
CA ALA A 226 15.94 2.77 13.82
C ALA A 226 15.75 2.10 12.44
N MET A 227 16.83 1.55 11.86
CA MET A 227 16.77 0.93 10.53
C MET A 227 15.78 -0.24 10.48
N GLY A 228 14.88 -0.22 9.49
CA GLY A 228 13.87 -1.25 9.29
C GLY A 228 12.78 -1.28 10.38
N GLN A 229 12.75 -0.32 11.29
CA GLN A 229 11.70 -0.20 12.29
C GLN A 229 10.56 0.68 11.78
N ILE A 230 9.33 0.26 12.03
CA ILE A 230 8.14 1.01 11.65
C ILE A 230 7.81 2.08 12.68
N HIS A 231 7.31 3.23 12.24
CA HIS A 231 6.65 4.18 13.11
C HIS A 231 5.36 3.56 13.70
N PRO A 232 5.00 3.80 14.98
CA PRO A 232 3.80 3.21 15.61
C PRO A 232 2.50 3.42 14.80
N SER A 233 2.36 4.55 14.11
CA SER A 233 1.19 4.80 13.24
C SER A 233 1.10 3.86 12.03
N GLY A 234 2.16 3.19 11.65
CA GLY A 234 2.24 2.22 10.56
C GLY A 234 1.90 0.79 10.95
N GLU A 235 1.69 0.49 12.23
CA GLU A 235 1.53 -0.88 12.76
C GLU A 235 0.36 -1.62 12.11
N LEU A 236 -0.80 -0.97 11.95
CA LEU A 236 -1.95 -1.58 11.28
C LEU A 236 -1.62 -1.97 9.83
N ALA A 237 -1.02 -1.04 9.08
CA ALA A 237 -0.63 -1.30 7.69
C ALA A 237 0.38 -2.44 7.59
N PHE A 238 1.39 -2.45 8.45
CA PHE A 238 2.39 -3.51 8.54
C PHE A 238 1.75 -4.88 8.79
N ASN A 239 0.87 -4.98 9.79
CA ASN A 239 0.20 -6.22 10.15
C ASN A 239 -0.71 -6.74 9.02
N LEU A 240 -1.45 -5.85 8.34
CA LEU A 240 -2.30 -6.23 7.21
C LEU A 240 -1.48 -6.71 6.01
N LEU A 241 -0.35 -6.05 5.72
CA LEU A 241 0.51 -6.38 4.59
C LEU A 241 1.31 -7.66 4.82
N THR A 242 1.87 -7.88 6.02
CA THR A 242 2.56 -9.12 6.36
C THR A 242 1.60 -10.30 6.39
N ALA A 243 0.38 -10.11 6.91
CA ALA A 243 -0.69 -11.12 6.81
C ALA A 243 -1.08 -11.43 5.36
N GLU A 244 -0.92 -10.50 4.43
CA GLU A 244 -1.17 -10.68 3.00
C GLU A 244 -0.05 -11.44 2.28
N GLY A 245 1.18 -11.41 2.81
CA GLY A 245 2.36 -12.10 2.26
C GLY A 245 3.46 -11.14 1.77
N PHE A 246 3.45 -9.88 2.21
CA PHE A 246 4.58 -8.98 2.02
C PHE A 246 5.69 -9.25 3.05
N GLU A 247 6.93 -9.07 2.64
CA GLU A 247 8.14 -9.28 3.43
C GLU A 247 8.99 -8.00 3.46
N ALA A 248 9.70 -7.77 4.57
CA ALA A 248 10.45 -6.53 4.85
C ALA A 248 11.95 -6.82 5.02
N ASP A 249 12.58 -7.50 4.05
CA ASP A 249 13.91 -8.07 4.27
C ASP A 249 15.06 -7.26 3.68
N ASP A 250 14.89 -6.63 2.48
CA ASP A 250 16.02 -6.16 1.69
C ASP A 250 16.17 -4.64 1.62
N TYR A 251 15.06 -3.91 1.67
CA TYR A 251 15.05 -2.48 1.35
C TYR A 251 14.57 -1.63 2.51
N ILE A 252 15.21 -0.46 2.65
CA ILE A 252 14.76 0.60 3.57
C ILE A 252 14.64 1.93 2.84
N ASP A 253 13.81 2.82 3.38
CA ASP A 253 13.66 4.17 2.89
C ASP A 253 14.95 4.99 3.08
N ILE A 254 15.24 5.87 2.11
CA ILE A 254 16.47 6.67 2.14
C ILE A 254 16.43 7.86 3.10
N PHE A 255 15.24 8.23 3.61
CA PHE A 255 15.04 9.37 4.49
C PHE A 255 14.96 8.96 5.96
N ASP A 256 14.01 8.10 6.30
CA ASP A 256 13.75 7.71 7.70
C ASP A 256 14.25 6.31 8.05
N GLY A 257 14.80 5.56 7.08
CA GLY A 257 15.25 4.20 7.27
C GLY A 257 14.12 3.20 7.51
N GLY A 258 12.86 3.60 7.28
CA GLY A 258 11.70 2.74 7.43
C GLY A 258 11.73 1.53 6.50
N PRO A 259 11.06 0.43 6.85
CA PRO A 259 11.07 -0.78 6.04
C PRO A 259 10.28 -0.59 4.75
N ILE A 260 10.78 -1.13 3.66
CA ILE A 260 10.06 -1.26 2.40
C ILE A 260 9.67 -2.72 2.22
N LEU A 261 8.38 -3.00 2.39
CA LEU A 261 7.85 -4.33 2.20
C LEU A 261 7.71 -4.63 0.71
N GLN A 262 8.02 -5.85 0.30
CA GLN A 262 7.87 -6.30 -1.08
C GLN A 262 7.20 -7.66 -1.18
N ALA A 263 6.60 -7.94 -2.32
CA ALA A 263 6.03 -9.24 -2.64
C ALA A 263 5.96 -9.46 -4.15
N HIS A 264 6.11 -10.70 -4.59
CA HIS A 264 5.68 -11.12 -5.92
C HIS A 264 4.19 -11.48 -5.88
N LYS A 265 3.41 -11.15 -6.91
CA LYS A 265 1.95 -11.39 -6.95
C LYS A 265 1.56 -12.83 -6.56
N ASN A 266 2.37 -13.82 -6.94
CA ASN A 266 2.08 -15.24 -6.66
C ASN A 266 2.23 -15.62 -5.16
N SER A 267 2.95 -14.83 -4.37
CA SER A 267 3.06 -15.03 -2.92
C SER A 267 1.94 -14.36 -2.14
N LEU A 268 1.18 -13.45 -2.78
CA LEU A 268 0.10 -12.72 -2.14
C LEU A 268 -1.17 -13.58 -2.01
N ARG A 269 -1.76 -13.59 -0.81
CA ARG A 269 -2.97 -14.38 -0.51
C ARG A 269 -4.17 -13.94 -1.35
N THR A 270 -4.29 -12.65 -1.64
CA THR A 270 -5.36 -12.14 -2.51
C THR A 270 -5.28 -12.74 -3.90
N PHE A 271 -4.09 -12.86 -4.49
CA PHE A 271 -3.92 -13.46 -5.82
C PHE A 271 -4.11 -14.98 -5.80
N SER A 272 -3.48 -15.67 -4.85
CA SER A 272 -3.53 -17.14 -4.77
C SER A 272 -4.90 -17.66 -4.31
N GLY A 273 -5.62 -16.87 -3.49
CA GLY A 273 -6.94 -17.23 -2.95
C GLY A 273 -8.13 -16.61 -3.68
N ALA A 274 -7.89 -15.89 -4.80
CA ALA A 274 -8.97 -15.28 -5.58
C ALA A 274 -9.84 -16.33 -6.28
N LEU A 275 -11.11 -16.34 -5.95
CA LEU A 275 -12.12 -17.21 -6.54
C LEU A 275 -13.00 -16.38 -7.48
N GLN A 276 -12.92 -16.66 -8.77
CA GLN A 276 -13.86 -16.07 -9.74
C GLN A 276 -15.18 -16.84 -9.69
N ARG A 277 -16.28 -16.15 -9.44
CA ARG A 277 -17.62 -16.73 -9.32
C ARG A 277 -18.64 -15.92 -10.11
N ARG A 278 -19.68 -16.61 -10.57
CA ARG A 278 -20.88 -15.95 -11.11
C ARG A 278 -21.81 -15.61 -9.96
N VAL A 279 -22.37 -14.44 -9.99
CA VAL A 279 -23.38 -14.01 -9.03
C VAL A 279 -24.64 -14.84 -9.21
N SER A 280 -25.23 -15.26 -8.09
CA SER A 280 -26.62 -15.72 -8.05
C SER A 280 -27.35 -15.02 -6.91
N THR A 281 -28.61 -14.73 -7.08
CA THR A 281 -29.43 -14.14 -6.03
C THR A 281 -29.61 -15.17 -4.91
N ALA A 282 -29.24 -14.81 -3.68
CA ALA A 282 -29.46 -15.67 -2.53
C ALA A 282 -30.97 -15.86 -2.32
N PRO A 283 -31.45 -17.10 -2.00
CA PRO A 283 -32.85 -17.31 -1.67
C PRO A 283 -33.23 -16.46 -0.44
N GLU A 284 -34.41 -15.85 -0.46
CA GLU A 284 -34.92 -14.98 0.62
C GLU A 284 -35.03 -15.70 1.97
N THR A 285 -35.16 -17.02 1.96
CA THR A 285 -35.14 -17.87 3.15
C THR A 285 -33.81 -18.59 3.24
N PRO A 286 -32.84 -18.07 3.99
CA PRO A 286 -31.60 -18.81 4.23
C PRO A 286 -31.95 -20.06 5.04
N ASP A 287 -31.48 -21.21 4.56
CA ASP A 287 -31.49 -22.46 5.33
C ASP A 287 -30.52 -22.26 6.53
N ARG A 288 -31.06 -21.69 7.61
CA ARG A 288 -30.33 -21.20 8.79
C ARG A 288 -29.66 -22.28 9.61
N GLY A 289 -29.53 -23.50 9.08
CA GLY A 289 -29.25 -24.64 9.94
C GLY A 289 -27.99 -25.44 9.70
N ARG A 290 -27.23 -25.30 8.61
CA ARG A 290 -26.25 -26.36 8.28
C ARG A 290 -24.84 -25.97 7.88
N GLU A 291 -24.56 -24.77 7.35
CA GLU A 291 -23.20 -24.42 6.96
C GLU A 291 -22.70 -23.19 7.71
N PRO A 292 -21.41 -23.19 8.15
CA PRO A 292 -20.81 -22.02 8.77
C PRO A 292 -20.72 -20.90 7.75
N GLN A 293 -21.19 -19.71 8.13
CA GLN A 293 -21.06 -18.51 7.32
C GLN A 293 -19.60 -18.03 7.40
N LEU A 294 -18.94 -18.01 6.26
CA LEU A 294 -17.56 -17.51 6.11
C LEU A 294 -17.56 -16.07 5.64
N ARG A 295 -16.55 -15.34 6.04
CA ARG A 295 -16.38 -13.94 5.64
C ARG A 295 -15.56 -13.87 4.37
N TYR A 296 -16.09 -13.16 3.36
CA TYR A 296 -15.42 -12.90 2.10
C TYR A 296 -15.37 -11.40 1.81
N ALA A 297 -14.25 -10.94 1.26
CA ALA A 297 -14.20 -9.73 0.46
C ALA A 297 -14.63 -10.10 -0.97
N VAL A 298 -15.62 -9.38 -1.49
CA VAL A 298 -16.15 -9.59 -2.84
C VAL A 298 -15.97 -8.32 -3.64
N SER A 299 -15.43 -8.42 -4.86
CA SER A 299 -15.24 -7.28 -5.75
C SER A 299 -15.77 -7.53 -7.15
N SER A 300 -16.15 -6.44 -7.82
CA SER A 300 -16.62 -6.38 -9.20
C SER A 300 -16.01 -5.19 -9.93
N GLY A 301 -16.08 -5.20 -11.27
CA GLY A 301 -15.60 -4.12 -12.11
C GLY A 301 -14.07 -4.05 -12.21
N ALA A 302 -13.57 -3.63 -13.35
CA ALA A 302 -12.12 -3.53 -13.61
C ALA A 302 -11.68 -2.11 -14.01
N GLU A 303 -12.58 -1.14 -13.91
CA GLU A 303 -12.39 0.26 -14.30
C GLU A 303 -13.02 1.19 -13.24
N HIS A 304 -13.56 2.31 -13.65
CA HIS A 304 -14.27 3.26 -12.77
C HIS A 304 -15.45 2.65 -12.01
N ASN A 305 -15.95 1.51 -12.46
CA ASN A 305 -17.01 0.74 -11.80
C ASN A 305 -16.50 -0.27 -10.76
N PHE A 306 -15.19 -0.28 -10.44
CA PHE A 306 -14.64 -1.13 -9.39
C PHE A 306 -15.34 -0.91 -8.05
N ARG A 307 -15.80 -1.99 -7.43
CA ARG A 307 -16.37 -1.97 -6.07
C ARG A 307 -15.93 -3.20 -5.30
N ALA A 308 -15.75 -3.04 -3.99
CA ALA A 308 -15.48 -4.14 -3.10
C ALA A 308 -16.22 -3.98 -1.77
N VAL A 309 -16.78 -5.07 -1.27
CA VAL A 309 -17.52 -5.12 0.01
C VAL A 309 -17.16 -6.37 0.80
N ILE A 310 -17.53 -6.39 2.08
CA ILE A 310 -17.49 -7.60 2.91
C ILE A 310 -18.88 -8.22 2.95
N THR A 311 -18.93 -9.53 2.76
CA THR A 311 -20.16 -10.32 2.94
C THR A 311 -19.89 -11.61 3.74
N HIS A 312 -20.96 -12.21 4.22
CA HIS A 312 -20.94 -13.52 4.85
C HIS A 312 -21.80 -14.46 4.00
N CYS A 313 -21.21 -15.57 3.58
CA CYS A 313 -21.91 -16.59 2.80
C CYS A 313 -21.33 -17.97 3.10
N ALA A 314 -21.96 -19.01 2.59
CA ALA A 314 -21.41 -20.37 2.62
C ALA A 314 -20.07 -20.46 1.91
N SER A 315 -19.30 -21.52 2.13
CA SER A 315 -18.00 -21.71 1.48
C SER A 315 -18.12 -21.64 -0.04
N LEU A 316 -17.32 -20.78 -0.67
CA LEU A 316 -17.27 -20.61 -2.13
C LEU A 316 -16.22 -21.48 -2.81
N GLU A 317 -15.45 -22.26 -2.06
CA GLU A 317 -14.33 -23.05 -2.61
C GLU A 317 -14.78 -24.12 -3.60
N SER A 318 -15.90 -24.80 -3.29
CA SER A 318 -16.47 -25.86 -4.12
C SER A 318 -17.64 -25.41 -5.01
N GLN A 319 -18.03 -24.15 -4.95
CA GLN A 319 -19.19 -23.62 -5.68
C GLN A 319 -18.77 -22.92 -6.97
N VAL A 320 -19.61 -22.98 -7.99
CA VAL A 320 -19.41 -22.24 -9.26
C VAL A 320 -20.04 -20.83 -9.19
N THR A 321 -21.04 -20.67 -8.33
CA THR A 321 -21.76 -19.41 -8.15
C THR A 321 -21.58 -18.88 -6.73
N ALA A 322 -21.67 -17.56 -6.57
CA ALA A 322 -21.74 -16.87 -5.29
C ALA A 322 -23.17 -16.40 -5.06
N ALA A 323 -23.86 -17.02 -4.09
CA ALA A 323 -25.17 -16.58 -3.68
C ALA A 323 -25.01 -15.38 -2.74
N LEU A 324 -25.30 -14.18 -3.24
CA LEU A 324 -25.09 -12.92 -2.54
C LEU A 324 -26.43 -12.28 -2.12
N PRO A 325 -26.48 -11.68 -0.91
CA PRO A 325 -27.64 -10.89 -0.44
C PRO A 325 -27.93 -9.70 -1.34
N ALA A 326 -29.18 -9.25 -1.38
CA ALA A 326 -29.61 -8.15 -2.23
C ALA A 326 -28.90 -6.82 -1.96
N ASP A 327 -28.61 -6.51 -0.68
CA ASP A 327 -27.86 -5.32 -0.27
C ASP A 327 -26.39 -5.36 -0.73
N VAL A 328 -25.79 -6.56 -0.82
CA VAL A 328 -24.44 -6.77 -1.37
C VAL A 328 -24.45 -6.58 -2.89
N LEU A 329 -25.47 -7.10 -3.59
CA LEU A 329 -25.62 -6.91 -5.03
C LEU A 329 -25.76 -5.42 -5.40
N GLU A 330 -26.58 -4.70 -4.64
CA GLU A 330 -26.76 -3.25 -4.80
C GLU A 330 -25.45 -2.49 -4.54
N ALA A 331 -24.73 -2.82 -3.46
CA ALA A 331 -23.45 -2.18 -3.11
C ALA A 331 -22.36 -2.42 -4.15
N LEU A 332 -22.31 -3.62 -4.74
CA LEU A 332 -21.37 -3.98 -5.82
C LEU A 332 -21.84 -3.50 -7.19
N GLN A 333 -23.11 -3.07 -7.34
CA GLN A 333 -23.73 -2.73 -8.62
C GLN A 333 -23.67 -3.87 -9.64
N VAL A 334 -23.97 -5.08 -9.20
CA VAL A 334 -23.97 -6.29 -10.03
C VAL A 334 -25.36 -6.93 -10.07
N ALA A 335 -25.64 -7.62 -11.18
CA ALA A 335 -26.84 -8.39 -11.39
C ALA A 335 -26.58 -9.89 -11.35
N ASP A 336 -27.64 -10.68 -11.36
CA ASP A 336 -27.55 -12.14 -11.51
C ASP A 336 -26.82 -12.52 -12.80
N GLY A 337 -25.87 -13.46 -12.67
CA GLY A 337 -25.00 -13.90 -13.78
C GLY A 337 -23.72 -13.09 -13.99
N ASP A 338 -23.57 -11.91 -13.37
CA ASP A 338 -22.34 -11.13 -13.43
C ASP A 338 -21.17 -11.88 -12.74
N THR A 339 -19.97 -11.49 -13.09
CA THR A 339 -18.76 -12.11 -12.54
C THR A 339 -18.19 -11.25 -11.39
N VAL A 340 -17.85 -11.91 -10.29
CA VAL A 340 -17.20 -11.30 -9.13
C VAL A 340 -15.94 -12.09 -8.74
N ILE A 341 -15.01 -11.39 -8.08
CA ILE A 341 -13.86 -12.00 -7.41
C ILE A 341 -14.16 -12.06 -5.92
N CYS A 342 -14.00 -13.23 -5.33
CA CYS A 342 -14.19 -13.48 -3.91
C CYS A 342 -12.87 -13.91 -3.28
N VAL A 343 -12.49 -13.29 -2.18
CA VAL A 343 -11.29 -13.62 -1.41
C VAL A 343 -11.70 -13.84 0.04
N ARG A 344 -11.33 -14.97 0.62
CA ARG A 344 -11.61 -15.25 2.03
C ARG A 344 -10.82 -14.33 2.95
N LEU A 345 -11.51 -13.75 3.95
CA LEU A 345 -10.93 -12.87 4.97
C LEU A 345 -10.51 -13.61 6.23
#